data_48032a79b921b302a25a96757801d00d
#
_entry.id   48032a79b921b302a25a96757801d00d
#
_cell.length_a   1.000
_cell.length_b   1.000
_cell.length_c   1.000
_cell.angle_alpha   90.00
_cell.angle_beta   90.00
_cell.angle_gamma   90.00
#
_symmetry.space_group_name_H-M   'P 1'
#
loop_
_entity.id
_entity.type
_entity.pdbx_description
1 polymer ?
#
loop_
_entity_poly.entity_id
_entity_poly.type
_entity_poly.pdbx_seq_one_letter_code
_entity_poly.pdbx_strand_id
1 'polypeptide(L)'
;NHYSLVTDCDIRGNVVRCSGPIQASSEAMTHASIYALGEAIGAVVHAHSAELWERYLGELPTTNPEIAYGTPDMAQEIDRLYRMAGFRESGIAVLAGHDDGLISFGTTLEEAALRMLNLCCPD
;
A
#
# COMPACT_ATOMS: atom_id res chain seq x y z
N ASN A 1 -2.57 -17.76 15.91
CA ASN A 1 -1.54 -16.81 15.53
C ASN A 1 -1.65 -16.47 14.07
N HIS A 2 -1.88 -15.18 13.80
CA HIS A 2 -2.12 -14.66 12.47
C HIS A 2 -1.08 -13.61 12.06
N TYR A 3 0.10 -13.65 12.71
CA TYR A 3 1.14 -12.66 12.49
C TYR A 3 2.39 -13.31 11.92
N SER A 4 3.07 -12.55 11.08
CA SER A 4 4.36 -12.93 10.53
C SER A 4 5.26 -11.68 10.58
N LEU A 5 6.51 -11.87 10.97
CA LEU A 5 7.50 -10.80 10.95
C LEU A 5 8.23 -10.83 9.62
N VAL A 6 8.13 -9.74 8.85
CA VAL A 6 8.94 -9.59 7.64
C VAL A 6 10.32 -9.12 8.06
N THR A 7 11.33 -9.94 7.81
CA THR A 7 12.70 -9.68 8.24
C THR A 7 13.53 -9.00 7.17
N ASP A 8 13.18 -9.17 5.90
CA ASP A 8 13.91 -8.59 4.79
C ASP A 8 13.06 -8.59 3.52
N CYS A 9 13.28 -7.60 2.67
CA CYS A 9 12.63 -7.49 1.36
C CYS A 9 13.66 -7.08 0.31
N ASP A 10 13.76 -7.89 -0.76
CA ASP A 10 14.51 -7.53 -1.96
C ASP A 10 13.48 -7.19 -3.06
N ILE A 11 13.25 -5.89 -3.25
CA ILE A 11 12.25 -5.40 -4.20
C ILE A 11 12.59 -5.80 -5.62
N ARG A 12 13.85 -5.65 -6.02
CA ARG A 12 14.28 -5.96 -7.39
C ARG A 12 14.22 -7.45 -7.67
N GLY A 13 14.60 -8.28 -6.69
CA GLY A 13 14.53 -9.73 -6.80
C GLY A 13 13.15 -10.30 -6.53
N ASN A 14 12.20 -9.47 -6.12
CA ASN A 14 10.83 -9.88 -5.76
C ASN A 14 10.83 -10.97 -4.69
N VAL A 15 11.64 -10.78 -3.65
CA VAL A 15 11.80 -11.73 -2.55
C VAL A 15 11.45 -11.07 -1.24
N VAL A 16 10.60 -11.75 -0.45
CA VAL A 16 10.27 -11.36 0.92
C VAL A 16 10.69 -12.48 1.86
N ARG A 17 11.46 -12.13 2.89
CA ARG A 17 11.81 -13.06 3.97
C ARG A 17 10.98 -12.76 5.18
N CYS A 18 10.44 -13.78 5.80
CA CYS A 18 9.61 -13.63 6.98
C CYS A 18 9.87 -14.73 8.00
N SER A 19 9.47 -14.46 9.24
CA SER A 19 9.55 -15.40 10.36
C SER A 19 8.24 -15.36 11.12
N GLY A 20 7.68 -16.51 11.40
CA GLY A 20 6.40 -16.63 12.11
C GLY A 20 5.62 -17.84 11.71
N PRO A 21 4.44 -18.04 12.32
CA PRO A 21 3.64 -19.24 12.10
C PRO A 21 2.93 -19.29 10.74
N ILE A 22 2.84 -18.15 10.03
CA ILE A 22 2.20 -18.08 8.72
C ILE A 22 3.10 -17.34 7.75
N GLN A 23 2.85 -17.57 6.46
CA GLN A 23 3.56 -16.89 5.38
C GLN A 23 3.11 -15.42 5.30
N ALA A 24 4.04 -14.51 5.04
CA ALA A 24 3.72 -13.10 4.83
C ALA A 24 2.84 -12.94 3.59
N SER A 25 1.98 -11.91 3.61
CA SER A 25 1.13 -11.55 2.49
C SER A 25 1.97 -11.19 1.25
N SER A 26 1.45 -11.45 0.05
CA SER A 26 2.02 -10.95 -1.20
C SER A 26 2.09 -9.42 -1.22
N GLU A 27 1.26 -8.73 -0.45
CA GLU A 27 1.31 -7.28 -0.29
C GLU A 27 2.49 -6.79 0.54
N ALA A 28 3.23 -7.68 1.20
CA ALA A 28 4.44 -7.28 1.95
C ALA A 28 5.44 -6.53 1.07
N MET A 29 5.55 -6.90 -0.20
CA MET A 29 6.42 -6.20 -1.15
C MET A 29 5.94 -4.76 -1.41
N THR A 30 4.65 -4.56 -1.56
CA THR A 30 4.05 -3.23 -1.73
C THR A 30 4.26 -2.38 -0.47
N HIS A 31 4.07 -2.96 0.71
CA HIS A 31 4.37 -2.28 1.98
C HIS A 31 5.85 -1.86 2.03
N ALA A 32 6.76 -2.76 1.69
CA ALA A 32 8.18 -2.47 1.69
C ALA A 32 8.54 -1.32 0.75
N SER A 33 7.92 -1.26 -0.43
CA SER A 33 8.18 -0.18 -1.38
C SER A 33 7.70 1.17 -0.85
N ILE A 34 6.64 1.21 -0.06
CA ILE A 34 6.18 2.45 0.57
C ILE A 34 7.15 2.86 1.70
N TYR A 35 7.55 1.93 2.57
CA TYR A 35 8.53 2.25 3.61
C TYR A 35 9.84 2.78 3.03
N ALA A 36 10.23 2.32 1.85
CA ALA A 36 11.45 2.77 1.19
C ALA A 36 11.37 4.22 0.67
N LEU A 37 10.18 4.83 0.61
CA LEU A 37 10.01 6.20 0.14
C LEU A 37 10.53 7.25 1.12
N GLY A 38 10.56 6.96 2.41
CA GLY A 38 11.07 7.91 3.39
C GLY A 38 11.08 7.35 4.81
N GLU A 39 11.99 7.88 5.62
CA GLU A 39 12.16 7.44 7.01
C GLU A 39 10.99 7.86 7.90
N ALA A 40 10.25 8.90 7.51
CA ALA A 40 9.11 9.38 8.27
C ALA A 40 7.90 8.44 8.18
N ILE A 41 7.88 7.52 7.21
CA ILE A 41 6.78 6.57 7.06
C ILE A 41 6.97 5.46 8.08
N GLY A 42 6.09 5.43 9.09
CA GLY A 42 6.17 4.48 10.19
C GLY A 42 5.12 3.37 10.14
N ALA A 43 4.10 3.52 9.29
CA ALA A 43 3.04 2.51 9.17
C ALA A 43 2.41 2.54 7.78
N VAL A 44 1.99 1.37 7.31
CA VAL A 44 1.28 1.18 6.05
C VAL A 44 0.09 0.27 6.33
N VAL A 45 -1.09 0.65 5.84
CA VAL A 45 -2.33 -0.12 5.98
C VAL A 45 -2.85 -0.47 4.60
N HIS A 46 -3.11 -1.74 4.37
CA HIS A 46 -3.76 -2.26 3.17
C HIS A 46 -5.14 -2.79 3.54
N ALA A 47 -6.13 -2.41 2.76
CA ALA A 47 -7.50 -2.83 3.00
C ALA A 47 -8.21 -3.19 1.70
N HIS A 48 -9.29 -3.95 1.81
CA HIS A 48 -10.16 -4.31 0.70
C HIS A 48 -11.56 -3.77 0.93
N SER A 49 -12.10 -3.03 -0.04
CA SER A 49 -13.47 -2.58 -0.05
C SER A 49 -13.90 -2.30 -1.48
N ALA A 50 -14.81 -3.10 -2.00
CA ALA A 50 -15.34 -2.93 -3.35
C ALA A 50 -15.99 -1.56 -3.51
N GLU A 51 -16.77 -1.14 -2.53
CA GLU A 51 -17.48 0.13 -2.56
C GLU A 51 -16.52 1.33 -2.61
N LEU A 52 -15.54 1.36 -1.73
CA LEU A 52 -14.56 2.44 -1.70
C LEU A 52 -13.66 2.43 -2.93
N TRP A 53 -13.27 1.25 -3.38
CA TRP A 53 -12.44 1.08 -4.55
C TRP A 53 -13.10 1.66 -5.80
N GLU A 54 -14.36 1.32 -6.05
CA GLU A 54 -15.11 1.84 -7.18
C GLU A 54 -15.32 3.34 -7.09
N ARG A 55 -15.63 3.83 -5.89
CA ARG A 55 -15.91 5.24 -5.65
C ARG A 55 -14.70 6.13 -5.89
N TYR A 56 -13.53 5.71 -5.44
CA TYR A 56 -12.33 6.54 -5.47
C TYR A 56 -11.36 6.22 -6.61
N LEU A 57 -11.67 5.22 -7.41
CA LEU A 57 -10.86 4.87 -8.58
C LEU A 57 -10.77 6.08 -9.52
N GLY A 58 -9.57 6.56 -9.74
CA GLY A 58 -9.34 7.76 -10.57
C GLY A 58 -9.53 9.09 -9.86
N GLU A 59 -10.14 9.12 -8.67
CA GLU A 59 -10.29 10.36 -7.88
C GLU A 59 -9.13 10.55 -6.89
N LEU A 60 -8.71 9.47 -6.26
CA LEU A 60 -7.48 9.43 -5.47
C LEU A 60 -6.31 9.00 -6.37
N PRO A 61 -5.06 9.18 -5.90
CA PRO A 61 -3.93 8.59 -6.63
C PRO A 61 -4.21 7.12 -6.88
N THR A 62 -4.12 6.70 -8.14
CA THR A 62 -4.55 5.39 -8.60
C THR A 62 -3.43 4.74 -9.40
N THR A 63 -3.05 3.50 -9.07
CA THR A 63 -2.03 2.77 -9.81
C THR A 63 -2.54 2.39 -11.20
N ASN A 64 -1.60 2.15 -12.12
CA ASN A 64 -1.94 1.62 -13.45
C ASN A 64 -2.58 0.23 -13.29
N PRO A 65 -3.78 0.01 -13.87
CA PRO A 65 -4.48 -1.26 -13.71
C PRO A 65 -3.76 -2.46 -14.31
N GLU A 66 -2.80 -2.24 -15.19
CA GLU A 66 -2.01 -3.33 -15.80
C GLU A 66 -0.86 -3.79 -14.92
N ILE A 67 -0.56 -3.07 -13.83
CA ILE A 67 0.52 -3.44 -12.92
C ILE A 67 -0.06 -4.29 -11.78
N ALA A 68 0.38 -5.55 -11.71
CA ALA A 68 -0.07 -6.48 -10.68
C ALA A 68 0.57 -6.16 -9.32
N TYR A 69 -0.19 -6.39 -8.25
CA TYR A 69 0.34 -6.27 -6.89
C TYR A 69 1.43 -7.33 -6.63
N GLY A 70 2.32 -7.02 -5.69
CA GLY A 70 3.38 -7.96 -5.30
C GLY A 70 4.48 -8.13 -6.32
N THR A 71 4.64 -7.19 -7.26
CA THR A 71 5.67 -7.25 -8.30
C THR A 71 6.65 -6.09 -8.16
N PRO A 72 7.88 -6.21 -8.71
CA PRO A 72 8.81 -5.08 -8.75
C PRO A 72 8.27 -3.86 -9.51
N ASP A 73 7.43 -4.08 -10.53
CA ASP A 73 6.80 -2.99 -11.27
C ASP A 73 5.88 -2.16 -10.37
N MET A 74 5.23 -2.79 -9.39
CA MET A 74 4.41 -2.08 -8.43
C MET A 74 5.25 -1.11 -7.58
N ALA A 75 6.49 -1.49 -7.22
CA ALA A 75 7.37 -0.60 -6.48
C ALA A 75 7.68 0.68 -7.27
N GLN A 76 7.90 0.56 -8.57
CA GLN A 76 8.11 1.71 -9.44
C GLN A 76 6.87 2.58 -9.55
N GLU A 77 5.71 1.94 -9.65
CA GLU A 77 4.43 2.62 -9.73
C GLU A 77 4.11 3.40 -8.44
N ILE A 78 4.36 2.80 -7.28
CA ILE A 78 4.22 3.46 -5.98
C ILE A 78 5.13 4.70 -5.90
N ASP A 79 6.37 4.59 -6.36
CA ASP A 79 7.30 5.72 -6.41
C ASP A 79 6.77 6.83 -7.31
N ARG A 80 6.23 6.47 -8.48
CA ARG A 80 5.62 7.43 -9.41
C ARG A 80 4.45 8.18 -8.76
N LEU A 81 3.54 7.46 -8.12
CA LEU A 81 2.39 8.06 -7.43
C LEU A 81 2.85 9.03 -6.34
N TYR A 82 3.87 8.65 -5.59
CA TYR A 82 4.37 9.44 -4.48
C TYR A 82 4.98 10.76 -4.98
N ARG A 83 5.75 10.71 -6.06
CA ARG A 83 6.46 11.87 -6.58
C ARG A 83 5.61 12.76 -7.47
N MET A 84 4.67 12.19 -8.22
CA MET A 84 4.05 12.89 -9.35
C MET A 84 2.53 12.96 -9.31
N ALA A 85 1.86 12.15 -8.52
CA ALA A 85 0.40 12.00 -8.60
C ALA A 85 -0.32 12.24 -7.27
N GLY A 86 0.33 12.89 -6.30
CA GLY A 86 -0.34 13.34 -5.07
C GLY A 86 -0.41 12.33 -3.94
N PHE A 87 0.18 11.15 -4.08
CA PHE A 87 0.17 10.14 -3.02
C PHE A 87 0.91 10.61 -1.76
N ARG A 88 1.97 11.39 -1.94
CA ARG A 88 2.71 11.97 -0.82
C ARG A 88 1.83 12.86 0.04
N GLU A 89 0.98 13.66 -0.59
CA GLU A 89 0.11 14.62 0.08
C GLU A 89 -1.13 13.94 0.67
N SER A 90 -1.74 13.02 -0.08
CA SER A 90 -2.97 12.35 0.35
C SER A 90 -2.71 11.26 1.38
N GLY A 91 -1.59 10.56 1.27
CA GLY A 91 -1.26 9.42 2.10
C GLY A 91 -2.13 8.20 1.86
N ILE A 92 -2.92 8.19 0.78
CA ILE A 92 -3.82 7.09 0.45
C ILE A 92 -3.92 6.95 -1.06
N ALA A 93 -3.99 5.73 -1.55
CA ALA A 93 -4.07 5.42 -2.97
C ALA A 93 -4.97 4.22 -3.24
N VAL A 94 -5.46 4.14 -4.47
CA VAL A 94 -6.26 3.02 -4.97
C VAL A 94 -5.36 2.14 -5.83
N LEU A 95 -5.40 0.83 -5.59
CA LEU A 95 -4.64 -0.16 -6.35
C LEU A 95 -5.52 -0.69 -7.49
N ALA A 96 -5.45 -0.08 -8.67
CA ALA A 96 -6.33 -0.43 -9.78
C ALA A 96 -6.11 -1.84 -10.31
N GLY A 97 -4.89 -2.35 -10.24
CA GLY A 97 -4.55 -3.71 -10.65
C GLY A 97 -4.82 -4.77 -9.58
N HIS A 98 -5.42 -4.39 -8.46
CA HIS A 98 -5.74 -5.28 -7.34
C HIS A 98 -7.18 -5.00 -6.91
N ASP A 99 -8.11 -5.86 -7.31
CA ASP A 99 -9.53 -5.66 -7.06
C ASP A 99 -9.79 -5.33 -5.58
N ASP A 100 -10.54 -4.25 -5.37
CA ASP A 100 -10.95 -3.76 -4.05
C ASP A 100 -9.80 -3.24 -3.18
N GLY A 101 -8.57 -3.17 -3.70
CA GLY A 101 -7.39 -2.81 -2.93
C GLY A 101 -7.21 -1.32 -2.74
N LEU A 102 -7.02 -0.91 -1.48
CA LEU A 102 -6.63 0.45 -1.09
C LEU A 102 -5.43 0.36 -0.17
N ILE A 103 -4.59 1.39 -0.19
CA ILE A 103 -3.41 1.42 0.66
C ILE A 103 -3.19 2.83 1.19
N SER A 104 -2.83 2.93 2.46
CA SER A 104 -2.51 4.20 3.10
C SER A 104 -1.21 4.09 3.89
N PHE A 105 -0.60 5.23 4.18
CA PHE A 105 0.56 5.30 5.05
C PHE A 105 0.45 6.49 6.01
N GLY A 106 1.29 6.47 7.02
CA GLY A 106 1.40 7.57 7.97
C GLY A 106 2.67 7.44 8.79
N THR A 107 2.93 8.43 9.62
CA THR A 107 4.05 8.39 10.57
C THR A 107 3.77 7.39 11.68
N THR A 108 2.49 7.14 11.97
CA THR A 108 2.03 6.17 12.96
C THR A 108 0.94 5.29 12.35
N LEU A 109 0.69 4.14 12.98
CA LEU A 109 -0.41 3.26 12.58
C LEU A 109 -1.76 3.99 12.69
N GLU A 110 -1.96 4.78 13.73
CA GLU A 110 -3.18 5.56 13.91
C GLU A 110 -3.42 6.51 12.74
N GLU A 111 -2.40 7.24 12.30
CA GLU A 111 -2.51 8.16 11.18
C GLU A 111 -2.86 7.43 9.88
N ALA A 112 -2.17 6.32 9.59
CA ALA A 112 -2.46 5.53 8.40
C ALA A 112 -3.87 4.96 8.42
N ALA A 113 -4.31 4.46 9.58
CA ALA A 113 -5.66 3.91 9.75
C ALA A 113 -6.74 4.98 9.62
N LEU A 114 -6.53 6.17 10.19
CA LEU A 114 -7.49 7.28 10.10
C LEU A 114 -7.69 7.74 8.64
N ARG A 115 -6.64 7.76 7.84
CA ARG A 115 -6.76 8.09 6.41
C ARG A 115 -7.70 7.12 5.71
N MET A 116 -7.60 5.84 6.03
CA MET A 116 -8.48 4.81 5.47
C MET A 116 -9.91 4.96 5.97
N LEU A 117 -10.10 5.16 7.27
CA LEU A 117 -11.43 5.31 7.88
C LEU A 117 -12.16 6.56 7.41
N ASN A 118 -11.44 7.63 7.12
CA ASN A 118 -12.04 8.87 6.63
C ASN A 118 -12.68 8.73 5.25
N LEU A 119 -12.31 7.71 4.48
CA LEU A 119 -13.01 7.40 3.23
C LEU A 119 -14.40 6.84 3.48
N CYS A 120 -14.58 6.13 4.58
CA CYS A 120 -15.88 5.55 4.94
C CYS A 120 -16.89 6.62 5.39
N CYS A 121 -16.39 7.69 6.02
CA CYS A 121 -17.20 8.80 6.53
C CYS A 121 -16.55 10.12 6.09
N PRO A 122 -16.72 10.56 4.83
CA PRO A 122 -16.00 11.69 4.28
C PRO A 122 -16.39 13.05 4.87
N ASP A 123 -17.43 13.10 5.69
CA ASP A 123 -17.81 14.32 6.40
C ASP A 123 -17.12 14.42 7.76
#